data_2972213f8bcdae94b0935f3852151602
#
_entry.id   2972213f8bcdae94b0935f3852151602
#
_cell.length_a   1.000
_cell.length_b   1.000
_cell.length_c   1.000
_cell.angle_alpha   90.00
_cell.angle_beta   90.00
_cell.angle_gamma   90.00
#
_symmetry.space_group_name_H-M   'P 1'
#
loop_
_entity.id
_entity.type
_entity.pdbx_description
1 polymer ?
#
loop_
_entity_poly.entity_id
_entity_poly.type
_entity_poly.pdbx_seq_one_letter_code
_entity_poly.pdbx_strand_id
1 'polypeptide(L)'
;GLECSPGTFVLHDAGYGSKYADLAELIPAAALMTRVISRPHPRRVTLDLGTKAVAADPPLERRVRLLDVPEYTVVAHNEEHLVIETPAAEQFQIGDVLYALPGHICPTVALYRELLVVENGIVADRWLVAARDRSLTV
;
A
#
# COMPACT_ATOMS: atom_id res chain seq x y z
N GLY A 1 -25.63 -26.27 0.62
CA GLY A 1 -24.36 -25.86 1.19
C GLY A 1 -24.17 -24.36 1.00
N LEU A 2 -23.34 -23.73 1.81
CA LEU A 2 -22.90 -22.35 1.63
C LEU A 2 -21.63 -22.36 0.77
N GLU A 3 -21.58 -21.49 -0.25
CA GLU A 3 -20.38 -21.24 -1.05
C GLU A 3 -19.76 -19.92 -0.59
N CYS A 4 -18.45 -19.91 -0.43
CA CYS A 4 -17.69 -18.71 -0.06
C CYS A 4 -16.72 -18.38 -1.20
N SER A 5 -16.65 -17.09 -1.57
CA SER A 5 -15.69 -16.58 -2.54
C SER A 5 -14.70 -15.67 -1.84
N PRO A 6 -13.72 -16.23 -1.12
CA PRO A 6 -12.73 -15.44 -0.40
C PRO A 6 -11.80 -14.71 -1.36
N GLY A 7 -11.53 -13.44 -1.09
CA GLY A 7 -10.65 -12.60 -1.91
C GLY A 7 -9.61 -11.87 -1.07
N THR A 8 -9.94 -10.70 -0.56
CA THR A 8 -9.03 -9.81 0.19
C THR A 8 -8.26 -10.51 1.32
N PHE A 9 -8.89 -11.48 2.01
CA PHE A 9 -8.30 -12.13 3.17
C PHE A 9 -6.99 -12.90 2.85
N VAL A 10 -6.78 -13.30 1.60
CA VAL A 10 -5.59 -14.09 1.16
C VAL A 10 -4.30 -13.30 1.43
N LEU A 11 -4.29 -12.01 1.12
CA LEU A 11 -3.16 -11.12 1.40
C LEU A 11 -3.46 -10.19 2.57
N HIS A 12 -4.72 -10.01 2.90
CA HIS A 12 -5.25 -9.07 3.88
C HIS A 12 -4.84 -7.62 3.58
N ASP A 13 -5.54 -6.63 4.17
CA ASP A 13 -5.22 -5.22 3.99
C ASP A 13 -5.61 -4.37 5.21
N ALA A 14 -5.16 -3.12 5.20
CA ALA A 14 -5.47 -2.18 6.27
C ALA A 14 -6.96 -1.83 6.35
N GLY A 15 -7.69 -1.90 5.23
CA GLY A 15 -9.12 -1.58 5.16
C GLY A 15 -9.97 -2.60 5.89
N TYR A 16 -9.79 -3.88 5.61
CA TYR A 16 -10.49 -4.97 6.30
C TYR A 16 -10.06 -5.10 7.75
N GLY A 17 -8.75 -5.05 8.02
CA GLY A 17 -8.23 -5.14 9.38
C GLY A 17 -8.70 -4.04 10.33
N SER A 18 -9.00 -2.84 9.79
CA SER A 18 -9.56 -1.75 10.59
C SER A 18 -11.09 -1.81 10.75
N LYS A 19 -11.80 -2.52 9.86
CA LYS A 19 -13.26 -2.52 9.79
C LYS A 19 -13.89 -3.70 10.53
N TYR A 20 -13.24 -4.85 10.53
CA TYR A 20 -13.79 -6.10 11.05
C TYR A 20 -12.92 -6.62 12.19
N ALA A 21 -13.46 -6.63 13.41
CA ALA A 21 -12.72 -7.04 14.60
C ALA A 21 -12.29 -8.51 14.59
N ASP A 22 -13.09 -9.40 13.99
CA ASP A 22 -12.78 -10.81 13.81
C ASP A 22 -11.66 -11.09 12.80
N LEU A 23 -11.28 -10.10 12.00
CA LEU A 23 -10.14 -10.16 11.08
C LEU A 23 -8.88 -9.47 11.64
N ALA A 24 -8.93 -8.90 12.83
CA ALA A 24 -7.81 -8.15 13.42
C ALA A 24 -6.57 -9.03 13.72
N GLU A 25 -6.76 -10.34 13.86
CA GLU A 25 -5.67 -11.30 14.07
C GLU A 25 -4.93 -11.68 12.78
N LEU A 26 -5.49 -11.36 11.60
CA LEU A 26 -4.85 -11.64 10.33
C LEU A 26 -3.73 -10.64 10.07
N ILE A 27 -2.58 -11.17 9.70
CA ILE A 27 -1.39 -10.37 9.39
C ILE A 27 -1.42 -10.01 7.89
N PRO A 28 -1.36 -8.71 7.53
CA PRO A 28 -1.21 -8.33 6.13
C PRO A 28 0.07 -8.92 5.53
N ALA A 29 -0.07 -9.68 4.46
CA ALA A 29 1.04 -10.37 3.79
C ALA A 29 1.67 -9.55 2.66
N ALA A 30 1.04 -8.44 2.25
CA ALA A 30 1.55 -7.59 1.19
C ALA A 30 1.79 -6.17 1.72
N ALA A 31 2.98 -5.65 1.47
CA ALA A 31 3.37 -4.29 1.76
C ALA A 31 3.88 -3.58 0.51
N LEU A 32 3.68 -2.28 0.45
CA LEU A 32 4.23 -1.39 -0.56
C LEU A 32 5.52 -0.79 -0.02
N MET A 33 6.57 -0.79 -0.82
CA MET A 33 7.79 -0.06 -0.55
C MET A 33 7.73 1.29 -1.27
N THR A 34 8.06 2.36 -0.58
CA THR A 34 8.08 3.72 -1.13
C THR A 34 9.31 4.48 -0.64
N ARG A 35 9.63 5.58 -1.31
CA ARG A 35 10.76 6.44 -0.95
C ARG A 35 10.33 7.87 -0.74
N VAL A 36 11.02 8.53 0.15
CA VAL A 36 10.97 9.98 0.29
C VAL A 36 11.68 10.61 -0.92
N ILE A 37 10.94 11.37 -1.71
CA ILE A 37 11.47 12.03 -2.92
C ILE A 37 11.61 13.55 -2.74
N SER A 38 10.90 14.13 -1.78
CA SER A 38 10.98 15.56 -1.53
C SER A 38 10.50 15.92 -0.13
N ARG A 39 11.04 17.03 0.40
CA ARG A 39 10.61 17.66 1.66
C ARG A 39 10.38 19.16 1.41
N PRO A 40 9.25 19.53 0.83
CA PRO A 40 9.01 20.91 0.40
C PRO A 40 8.76 21.89 1.56
N HIS A 41 8.51 21.37 2.77
CA HIS A 41 8.19 22.15 3.96
C HIS A 41 8.64 21.39 5.22
N PRO A 42 8.96 22.06 6.36
CA PRO A 42 9.39 21.42 7.60
C PRO A 42 8.46 20.31 8.15
N ARG A 43 7.19 20.35 7.77
CA ARG A 43 6.19 19.36 8.19
C ARG A 43 5.69 18.47 7.06
N ARG A 44 6.21 18.60 5.83
CA ARG A 44 5.71 17.85 4.67
C ARG A 44 6.76 16.93 4.08
N VAL A 45 6.32 15.73 3.76
CA VAL A 45 7.09 14.70 3.08
C VAL A 45 6.31 14.26 1.85
N THR A 46 7.01 14.13 0.73
CA THR A 46 6.46 13.59 -0.52
C THR A 46 7.08 12.22 -0.78
N LEU A 47 6.24 11.24 -1.03
CA LEU A 47 6.60 9.85 -1.33
C LEU A 47 6.28 9.51 -2.78
N ASP A 48 7.04 8.60 -3.39
CA ASP A 48 6.79 8.04 -4.73
C ASP A 48 5.69 6.96 -4.74
N LEU A 49 4.62 7.19 -3.99
CA LEU A 49 3.50 6.27 -3.80
C LEU A 49 2.20 6.90 -4.28
N GLY A 50 2.07 7.09 -5.58
CA GLY A 50 0.86 7.66 -6.18
C GLY A 50 -0.23 6.63 -6.49
N THR A 51 -1.30 7.08 -7.15
CA THR A 51 -2.45 6.23 -7.52
C THR A 51 -2.11 5.18 -8.57
N LYS A 52 -0.94 5.28 -9.22
CA LYS A 52 -0.40 4.25 -10.11
C LYS A 52 0.28 3.10 -9.33
N ALA A 53 0.56 3.29 -8.04
CA ALA A 53 1.20 2.30 -7.19
C ALA A 53 0.26 1.71 -6.12
N VAL A 54 -0.81 2.41 -5.77
CA VAL A 54 -1.80 1.95 -4.81
C VAL A 54 -3.21 2.35 -5.21
N ALA A 55 -4.18 1.50 -4.93
CA ALA A 55 -5.59 1.72 -5.26
C ALA A 55 -6.14 3.04 -4.67
N ALA A 56 -6.86 3.78 -5.49
CA ALA A 56 -7.42 5.08 -5.15
C ALA A 56 -8.94 5.06 -4.86
N ASP A 57 -9.55 3.88 -4.85
CA ASP A 57 -10.98 3.69 -4.58
C ASP A 57 -11.39 3.95 -3.13
N PRO A 58 -10.56 3.70 -2.08
CA PRO A 58 -10.89 4.13 -0.74
C PRO A 58 -10.85 5.66 -0.58
N PRO A 59 -11.52 6.23 0.44
CA PRO A 59 -11.34 7.62 0.84
C PRO A 59 -9.86 7.96 1.04
N LEU A 60 -9.47 9.20 0.75
CA LEU A 60 -8.06 9.63 0.68
C LEU A 60 -7.23 9.20 1.90
N GLU A 61 -7.77 9.37 3.08
CA GLU A 61 -7.11 9.06 4.36
C GLU A 61 -7.00 7.56 4.65
N ARG A 62 -7.66 6.70 3.85
CA ARG A 62 -7.69 5.25 4.03
C ARG A 62 -7.02 4.47 2.90
N ARG A 63 -6.43 5.16 1.92
CA ARG A 63 -5.77 4.51 0.77
C ARG A 63 -4.52 3.75 1.16
N VAL A 64 -3.79 4.30 2.13
CA VAL A 64 -2.55 3.70 2.64
C VAL A 64 -2.46 3.86 4.16
N ARG A 65 -1.77 2.92 4.80
CA ARG A 65 -1.31 3.03 6.18
C ARG A 65 0.20 2.90 6.19
N LEU A 66 0.91 4.01 6.40
CA LEU A 66 2.36 4.00 6.57
C LEU A 66 2.73 3.29 7.87
N LEU A 67 3.73 2.44 7.84
CA LEU A 67 4.18 1.66 9.01
C LEU A 67 5.19 2.42 9.85
N ASP A 68 6.01 3.24 9.19
CA ASP A 68 7.15 3.92 9.79
C ASP A 68 6.83 5.37 10.20
N VAL A 69 5.59 5.82 10.00
CA VAL A 69 5.12 7.18 10.32
C VAL A 69 3.92 7.10 11.25
N PRO A 70 4.12 7.23 12.58
CA PRO A 70 3.05 6.98 13.55
C PRO A 70 1.90 7.98 13.50
N GLU A 71 2.18 9.24 13.12
CA GLU A 71 1.21 10.32 13.04
C GLU A 71 1.39 11.10 11.75
N TYR A 72 0.39 11.11 10.89
CA TYR A 72 0.39 11.89 9.65
C TYR A 72 -1.02 12.18 9.15
N THR A 73 -1.12 13.18 8.29
CA THR A 73 -2.32 13.50 7.51
C THR A 73 -1.97 13.45 6.03
N VAL A 74 -2.79 12.80 5.22
CA VAL A 74 -2.63 12.83 3.77
C VAL A 74 -3.12 14.17 3.24
N VAL A 75 -2.21 14.91 2.60
CA VAL A 75 -2.50 16.24 2.02
C VAL A 75 -2.93 16.13 0.56
N ALA A 76 -2.24 15.27 -0.20
CA ALA A 76 -2.55 15.02 -1.60
C ALA A 76 -2.11 13.62 -2.01
N HIS A 77 -2.84 13.04 -2.97
CA HIS A 77 -2.51 11.75 -3.56
C HIS A 77 -2.76 11.84 -5.07
N ASN A 78 -1.69 12.07 -5.80
CA ASN A 78 -1.67 12.25 -7.25
C ASN A 78 -1.23 10.95 -7.94
N GLU A 79 -1.02 11.00 -9.26
CA GLU A 79 -0.67 9.81 -10.05
C GLU A 79 0.60 9.11 -9.54
N GLU A 80 1.67 9.88 -9.25
CA GLU A 80 2.99 9.36 -8.87
C GLU A 80 3.34 9.66 -7.40
N HIS A 81 2.58 10.52 -6.72
CA HIS A 81 3.01 11.09 -5.45
C HIS A 81 1.94 11.00 -4.37
N LEU A 82 2.38 10.64 -3.16
CA LEU A 82 1.64 10.80 -1.92
C LEU A 82 2.31 11.92 -1.11
N VAL A 83 1.56 12.97 -0.79
CA VAL A 83 2.05 14.05 0.07
C VAL A 83 1.41 13.91 1.44
N ILE A 84 2.23 13.82 2.46
CA ILE A 84 1.80 13.75 3.85
C ILE A 84 2.31 14.95 4.64
N GLU A 85 1.56 15.33 5.65
CA GLU A 85 2.00 16.24 6.71
C GLU A 85 2.15 15.46 8.02
N THR A 86 3.32 15.60 8.64
CA THR A 86 3.66 14.90 9.89
C THR A 86 4.56 15.77 10.77
N PRO A 87 4.42 15.74 12.10
CA PRO A 87 5.37 16.38 13.02
C PRO A 87 6.77 15.76 12.94
N ALA A 88 6.88 14.50 12.48
CA ALA A 88 8.13 13.78 12.35
C ALA A 88 8.90 14.06 11.03
N ALA A 89 8.45 14.99 10.19
CA ALA A 89 9.00 15.20 8.85
C ALA A 89 10.52 15.46 8.83
N GLU A 90 11.08 16.09 9.89
CA GLU A 90 12.51 16.38 9.98
C GLU A 90 13.38 15.12 10.16
N GLN A 91 12.79 14.01 10.59
CA GLN A 91 13.50 12.74 10.77
C GLN A 91 13.78 12.03 9.44
N PHE A 92 13.07 12.39 8.38
CA PHE A 92 13.19 11.76 7.07
C PHE A 92 14.13 12.52 6.15
N GLN A 93 14.91 11.78 5.37
CA GLN A 93 15.79 12.30 4.34
C GLN A 93 15.31 11.85 2.94
N ILE A 94 15.68 12.59 1.89
CA ILE A 94 15.41 12.18 0.52
C ILE A 94 16.17 10.88 0.25
N GLY A 95 15.45 9.88 -0.25
CA GLY A 95 15.97 8.53 -0.48
C GLY A 95 15.60 7.51 0.61
N ASP A 96 15.12 7.95 1.78
CA ASP A 96 14.67 7.03 2.83
C ASP A 96 13.55 6.14 2.32
N VAL A 97 13.66 4.86 2.65
CA VAL A 97 12.66 3.84 2.31
C VAL A 97 11.66 3.71 3.45
N LEU A 98 10.39 3.74 3.10
CA LEU A 98 9.28 3.52 4.01
C LEU A 98 8.39 2.38 3.49
N TYR A 99 7.62 1.79 4.39
CA TYR A 99 6.66 0.75 4.05
C TYR A 99 5.24 1.16 4.36
N ALA A 100 4.30 0.69 3.52
CA ALA A 100 2.89 0.99 3.66
C ALA A 100 2.03 -0.25 3.43
N LEU A 101 0.92 -0.35 4.13
CA LEU A 101 -0.13 -1.31 3.81
C LEU A 101 -1.18 -0.63 2.94
N PRO A 102 -1.63 -1.27 1.86
CA PRO A 102 -2.71 -0.73 1.06
C PRO A 102 -4.02 -0.76 1.84
N GLY A 103 -4.85 0.26 1.64
CA GLY A 103 -6.21 0.29 2.18
C GLY A 103 -7.16 -0.68 1.46
N HIS A 104 -6.85 -1.03 0.21
CA HIS A 104 -7.57 -2.04 -0.58
C HIS A 104 -6.59 -2.83 -1.45
N ILE A 105 -6.30 -4.07 -1.04
CA ILE A 105 -5.27 -4.88 -1.70
C ILE A 105 -5.70 -5.36 -3.09
N CYS A 106 -6.97 -5.69 -3.33
CA CYS A 106 -7.40 -6.30 -4.58
C CYS A 106 -7.07 -5.46 -5.82
N PRO A 107 -7.50 -4.18 -5.94
CA PRO A 107 -7.11 -3.36 -7.07
C PRO A 107 -5.64 -2.93 -7.02
N THR A 108 -5.01 -2.89 -5.85
CA THR A 108 -3.59 -2.58 -5.72
C THR A 108 -2.72 -3.65 -6.37
N VAL A 109 -2.98 -4.94 -6.11
CA VAL A 109 -2.25 -6.05 -6.75
C VAL A 109 -2.35 -5.99 -8.27
N ALA A 110 -3.51 -5.60 -8.81
CA ALA A 110 -3.72 -5.48 -10.26
C ALA A 110 -2.87 -4.38 -10.94
N LEU A 111 -2.27 -3.46 -10.18
CA LEU A 111 -1.34 -2.46 -10.72
C LEU A 111 0.05 -3.05 -11.01
N TYR A 112 0.38 -4.20 -10.44
CA TYR A 112 1.71 -4.81 -10.52
C TYR A 112 1.70 -6.06 -11.41
N ARG A 113 2.76 -6.23 -12.20
CA ARG A 113 2.96 -7.44 -12.99
C ARG A 113 3.38 -8.62 -12.13
N GLU A 114 4.18 -8.36 -11.11
CA GLU A 114 4.72 -9.37 -10.21
C GLU A 114 4.77 -8.84 -8.77
N LEU A 115 4.76 -9.74 -7.83
CA LEU A 115 5.01 -9.50 -6.41
C LEU A 115 6.36 -10.09 -6.05
N LEU A 116 7.16 -9.36 -5.28
CA LEU A 116 8.40 -9.87 -4.71
C LEU A 116 8.09 -10.63 -3.42
N VAL A 117 8.51 -11.88 -3.36
CA VAL A 117 8.41 -12.69 -2.15
C VAL A 117 9.63 -12.44 -1.28
N VAL A 118 9.41 -11.97 -0.05
CA VAL A 118 10.48 -11.64 0.88
C VAL A 118 10.46 -12.63 2.04
N GLU A 119 11.58 -13.32 2.24
CA GLU A 119 11.80 -14.23 3.37
C GLU A 119 13.07 -13.80 4.11
N ASN A 120 12.96 -13.60 5.42
CA ASN A 120 14.08 -13.18 6.26
C ASN A 120 14.83 -11.92 5.74
N GLY A 121 14.09 -10.97 5.17
CA GLY A 121 14.65 -9.73 4.64
C GLY A 121 15.31 -9.85 3.25
N ILE A 122 15.23 -11.01 2.60
CA ILE A 122 15.80 -11.29 1.29
C ILE A 122 14.68 -11.57 0.28
N VAL A 123 14.82 -11.06 -0.95
CA VAL A 123 13.91 -11.43 -2.04
C VAL A 123 14.22 -12.87 -2.45
N ALA A 124 13.33 -13.78 -2.06
CA ALA A 124 13.47 -15.23 -2.28
C ALA A 124 12.83 -15.68 -3.61
N ASP A 125 11.75 -15.02 -4.05
CA ASP A 125 10.99 -15.42 -5.23
C ASP A 125 10.24 -14.23 -5.84
N ARG A 126 9.59 -14.47 -7.01
CA ARG A 126 8.71 -13.54 -7.74
C ARG A 126 7.45 -14.25 -8.20
N TRP A 127 6.30 -13.75 -7.81
CA TRP A 127 5.02 -14.30 -8.21
C TRP A 127 4.35 -13.41 -9.26
N LEU A 128 4.04 -13.99 -10.41
CA LEU A 128 3.30 -13.29 -11.44
C LEU A 128 1.84 -13.06 -10.99
N VAL A 129 1.34 -11.86 -11.23
CA VAL A 129 -0.08 -11.51 -11.07
C VAL A 129 -0.82 -11.96 -12.35
N ALA A 130 -1.08 -13.26 -12.47
CA ALA A 130 -1.58 -13.87 -13.71
C ALA A 130 -2.94 -13.30 -14.16
N ALA A 131 -3.83 -12.98 -13.22
CA ALA A 131 -5.16 -12.44 -13.53
C ALA A 131 -5.16 -11.00 -14.02
N ARG A 132 -4.02 -10.29 -13.95
CA ARG A 132 -3.88 -8.93 -14.47
C ARG A 132 -3.95 -8.88 -16.01
N ASP A 133 -3.33 -9.86 -16.67
CA ASP A 133 -3.18 -9.89 -18.14
C ASP A 133 -4.41 -10.55 -18.80
N ARG A 134 -5.60 -10.17 -18.39
CA ARG A 134 -6.84 -10.66 -18.99
C ARG A 134 -7.02 -10.09 -20.40
N SER A 135 -7.36 -10.95 -21.35
CA SER A 135 -7.79 -10.54 -22.70
C SER A 135 -9.32 -10.48 -22.80
N LEU A 136 -9.82 -9.53 -23.55
CA LEU A 136 -11.23 -9.49 -23.93
C LEU A 136 -11.43 -10.42 -25.15
N THR A 137 -12.29 -11.40 -24.99
CA THR A 137 -12.75 -12.26 -26.10
C THR A 137 -14.11 -11.74 -26.55
N VAL A 138 -14.21 -11.25 -27.78
CA VAL A 138 -15.42 -10.81 -28.44
C VAL A 138 -15.72 -11.71 -29.62
#